data_5d82b819ce139cb0c92a4a76ff7d8426
#
_entry.id   5d82b819ce139cb0c92a4a76ff7d8426
#
_cell.length_a   1.000
_cell.length_b   1.000
_cell.length_c   1.000
_cell.angle_alpha   90.00
_cell.angle_beta   90.00
_cell.angle_gamma   90.00
#
_symmetry.space_group_name_H-M   'P 1'
#
loop_
_entity.id
_entity.type
_entity.pdbx_description
1 polymer ?
#
loop_
_entity_poly.entity_id
_entity_poly.type
_entity_poly.pdbx_seq_one_letter_code
_entity_poly.pdbx_strand_id
1 'polypeptide(L)'
;LKEMYYFSWMVQTLHSFGILEYIATYYQKTNDLALVKFYEIFLEFCRKENSIFSKEYEKLVKYVDDGYSGKGWNASESDFGEINWPFEEISWARLLSNKNNLEEGIELFMDFLEKLNGYNTDEKLLRDLRRFQIFLLSSKDNSLEEIKKDSFEYNWKNYFADDIELKLSQVDYSYKKLVLEKDQIQWAFKTIWWGRTTKNFKFLPEQLSESQSIEKMTAKISK
;
A
#
# COMPACT_ATOMS: atom_id res chain seq x y z
N LEU A 1 15.51 -16.50 14.35
CA LEU A 1 15.44 -15.09 14.83
C LEU A 1 15.41 -14.08 13.67
N LYS A 2 16.27 -14.20 12.63
CA LYS A 2 16.27 -13.26 11.48
C LYS A 2 14.90 -13.21 10.77
N GLU A 3 14.25 -14.35 10.58
CA GLU A 3 12.91 -14.42 9.95
C GLU A 3 11.85 -13.61 10.72
N MET A 4 12.02 -13.38 12.03
CA MET A 4 11.10 -12.53 12.79
C MET A 4 11.17 -11.06 12.35
N TYR A 5 12.35 -10.58 11.98
CA TYR A 5 12.51 -9.22 11.43
C TYR A 5 11.88 -9.09 10.05
N TYR A 6 12.03 -10.10 9.21
CA TYR A 6 11.39 -10.11 7.90
C TYR A 6 9.86 -10.13 8.03
N PHE A 7 9.36 -10.92 8.98
CA PHE A 7 7.94 -10.95 9.29
C PHE A 7 7.45 -9.62 9.87
N SER A 8 8.20 -9.01 10.81
CA SER A 8 7.89 -7.68 11.37
C SER A 8 7.77 -6.63 10.26
N TRP A 9 8.73 -6.59 9.35
CA TRP A 9 8.70 -5.69 8.21
C TRP A 9 7.45 -5.88 7.35
N MET A 10 7.10 -7.11 7.01
CA MET A 10 5.89 -7.39 6.22
C MET A 10 4.62 -6.93 6.93
N VAL A 11 4.48 -7.27 8.22
CA VAL A 11 3.28 -6.92 8.99
C VAL A 11 3.18 -5.41 9.19
N GLN A 12 4.27 -4.74 9.52
CA GLN A 12 4.23 -3.31 9.81
C GLN A 12 4.21 -2.48 8.53
N THR A 13 5.21 -2.63 7.66
CA THR A 13 5.35 -1.79 6.46
C THR A 13 4.28 -2.09 5.42
N LEU A 14 4.08 -3.38 5.11
CA LEU A 14 3.24 -3.74 3.96
C LEU A 14 1.76 -3.86 4.34
N HIS A 15 1.44 -4.38 5.53
CA HIS A 15 0.06 -4.53 5.96
C HIS A 15 -0.42 -3.33 6.77
N SER A 16 0.14 -3.11 7.96
CA SER A 16 -0.37 -2.10 8.91
C SER A 16 -0.24 -0.66 8.40
N PHE A 17 0.84 -0.35 7.66
CA PHE A 17 1.02 0.97 7.03
C PHE A 17 0.36 1.08 5.66
N GLY A 18 -0.27 0.00 5.19
CA GLY A 18 -1.21 0.00 4.09
C GLY A 18 -0.61 -0.13 2.69
N ILE A 19 0.66 -0.56 2.53
CA ILE A 19 1.26 -0.71 1.19
C ILE A 19 0.55 -1.77 0.34
N LEU A 20 0.21 -2.94 0.94
CA LEU A 20 -0.44 -4.07 0.25
C LEU A 20 -1.73 -4.54 0.93
N GLU A 21 -2.21 -3.83 1.94
CA GLU A 21 -3.29 -4.29 2.80
C GLU A 21 -4.57 -4.66 2.06
N TYR A 22 -5.06 -3.78 1.19
CA TYR A 22 -6.33 -4.01 0.48
C TYR A 22 -6.20 -5.08 -0.59
N ILE A 23 -5.03 -5.21 -1.21
CA ILE A 23 -4.71 -6.32 -2.11
C ILE A 23 -4.73 -7.64 -1.32
N ALA A 24 -4.03 -7.70 -0.18
CA ALA A 24 -4.01 -8.90 0.67
C ALA A 24 -5.41 -9.28 1.16
N THR A 25 -6.20 -8.28 1.60
CA THR A 25 -7.59 -8.47 2.04
C THR A 25 -8.49 -8.96 0.91
N TYR A 26 -8.31 -8.44 -0.32
CA TYR A 26 -9.05 -8.92 -1.48
C TYR A 26 -8.80 -10.42 -1.72
N TYR A 27 -7.53 -10.85 -1.79
CA TYR A 27 -7.20 -12.26 -2.02
C TYR A 27 -7.65 -13.16 -0.86
N GLN A 28 -7.60 -12.67 0.37
CA GLN A 28 -8.15 -13.40 1.52
C GLN A 28 -9.66 -13.61 1.38
N LYS A 29 -10.42 -12.58 1.02
CA LYS A 29 -11.89 -12.65 0.92
C LYS A 29 -12.37 -13.43 -0.31
N THR A 30 -11.67 -13.28 -1.44
CA THR A 30 -12.13 -13.81 -2.74
C THR A 30 -11.57 -15.20 -3.03
N ASN A 31 -10.33 -15.46 -2.63
CA ASN A 31 -9.62 -16.70 -2.96
C ASN A 31 -9.32 -17.57 -1.71
N ASP A 32 -9.80 -17.20 -0.53
CA ASP A 32 -9.51 -17.84 0.75
C ASP A 32 -8.00 -17.99 1.04
N LEU A 33 -7.22 -17.02 0.52
CA LEU A 33 -5.78 -17.00 0.72
C LEU A 33 -5.44 -16.43 2.09
N ALA A 34 -4.98 -17.28 3.01
CA ALA A 34 -4.57 -16.82 4.33
C ALA A 34 -3.51 -15.70 4.26
N LEU A 35 -3.65 -14.65 5.07
CA LEU A 35 -2.71 -13.50 5.07
C LEU A 35 -1.25 -13.92 5.26
N VAL A 36 -1.00 -14.91 6.13
CA VAL A 36 0.36 -15.45 6.31
C VAL A 36 0.90 -16.00 4.99
N LYS A 37 0.07 -16.76 4.26
CA LYS A 37 0.46 -17.33 2.96
C LYS A 37 0.69 -16.26 1.89
N PHE A 38 -0.13 -15.21 1.87
CA PHE A 38 0.05 -14.07 0.98
C PHE A 38 1.44 -13.44 1.19
N TYR A 39 1.84 -13.21 2.44
CA TYR A 39 3.15 -12.60 2.74
C TYR A 39 4.33 -13.58 2.61
N GLU A 40 4.13 -14.88 2.75
CA GLU A 40 5.15 -15.88 2.37
C GLU A 40 5.44 -15.83 0.85
N ILE A 41 4.38 -15.74 0.03
CA ILE A 41 4.49 -15.59 -1.42
C ILE A 41 5.17 -14.25 -1.77
N PHE A 42 4.87 -13.18 -1.04
CA PHE A 42 5.55 -11.90 -1.22
C PHE A 42 7.07 -12.01 -0.94
N LEU A 43 7.50 -12.71 0.10
CA LEU A 43 8.93 -12.95 0.34
C LEU A 43 9.58 -13.79 -0.77
N GLU A 44 8.85 -14.77 -1.30
CA GLU A 44 9.32 -15.55 -2.44
C GLU A 44 9.51 -14.66 -3.68
N PHE A 45 8.55 -13.77 -3.94
CA PHE A 45 8.65 -12.75 -5.00
C PHE A 45 9.89 -11.86 -4.81
N CYS A 46 10.12 -11.31 -3.62
CA CYS A 46 11.29 -10.47 -3.33
C CYS A 46 12.64 -11.19 -3.58
N ARG A 47 12.66 -12.52 -3.45
CA ARG A 47 13.86 -13.34 -3.67
C ARG A 47 14.09 -13.71 -5.14
N LYS A 48 13.05 -13.68 -5.95
CA LYS A 48 13.09 -14.17 -7.34
C LYS A 48 13.05 -13.06 -8.38
N GLU A 49 12.37 -11.98 -8.09
CA GLU A 49 12.11 -10.89 -9.02
C GLU A 49 12.92 -9.64 -8.68
N ASN A 50 13.20 -8.81 -9.69
CA ASN A 50 13.86 -7.51 -9.49
C ASN A 50 12.81 -6.39 -9.45
N SER A 51 12.54 -5.89 -8.26
CA SER A 51 11.54 -4.85 -8.03
C SER A 51 12.00 -3.87 -6.96
N ILE A 52 11.21 -2.82 -6.71
CA ILE A 52 11.45 -1.93 -5.57
C ILE A 52 11.38 -2.70 -4.25
N PHE A 53 10.48 -3.69 -4.14
CA PHE A 53 10.34 -4.52 -2.95
C PHE A 53 11.55 -5.44 -2.72
N SER A 54 12.13 -5.97 -3.77
CA SER A 54 13.34 -6.79 -3.70
C SER A 54 14.52 -5.98 -3.17
N LYS A 55 14.66 -4.74 -3.65
CA LYS A 55 15.68 -3.80 -3.15
C LYS A 55 15.48 -3.41 -1.69
N GLU A 56 14.25 -3.25 -1.25
CA GLU A 56 13.94 -3.00 0.17
C GLU A 56 14.21 -4.25 1.02
N TYR A 57 13.90 -5.44 0.53
CA TYR A 57 14.23 -6.70 1.19
C TYR A 57 15.74 -6.91 1.33
N GLU A 58 16.55 -6.60 0.32
CA GLU A 58 18.01 -6.63 0.40
C GLU A 58 18.55 -5.68 1.48
N LYS A 59 18.01 -4.47 1.58
CA LYS A 59 18.35 -3.52 2.65
C LYS A 59 17.98 -4.08 4.03
N LEU A 60 16.82 -4.75 4.16
CA LEU A 60 16.39 -5.41 5.39
C LEU A 60 17.35 -6.53 5.79
N VAL A 61 17.70 -7.40 4.86
CA VAL A 61 18.68 -8.49 5.10
C VAL A 61 19.99 -7.91 5.61
N LYS A 62 20.50 -6.88 4.93
CA LYS A 62 21.73 -6.20 5.37
C LYS A 62 21.59 -5.58 6.76
N TYR A 63 20.50 -4.88 7.06
CA TYR A 63 20.23 -4.29 8.36
C TYR A 63 20.24 -5.34 9.49
N VAL A 64 19.58 -6.47 9.24
CA VAL A 64 19.55 -7.59 10.21
C VAL A 64 20.93 -8.23 10.38
N ASP A 65 21.67 -8.42 9.28
CA ASP A 65 23.02 -8.99 9.33
C ASP A 65 24.01 -8.07 10.04
N ASP A 66 23.95 -6.78 9.81
CA ASP A 66 24.78 -5.79 10.49
C ASP A 66 24.49 -5.75 12.01
N GLY A 67 23.19 -5.80 12.38
CA GLY A 67 22.78 -5.88 13.78
C GLY A 67 23.33 -7.13 14.50
N TYR A 68 23.18 -8.30 13.90
CA TYR A 68 23.66 -9.56 14.48
C TYR A 68 25.19 -9.72 14.47
N SER A 69 25.88 -9.06 13.56
CA SER A 69 27.36 -9.05 13.51
C SER A 69 28.01 -8.01 14.44
N GLY A 70 27.21 -7.26 15.19
CA GLY A 70 27.71 -6.24 16.11
C GLY A 70 28.07 -4.88 15.47
N LYS A 71 27.75 -4.68 14.19
CA LYS A 71 27.93 -3.39 13.52
C LYS A 71 26.86 -2.36 13.89
N GLY A 72 25.81 -2.80 14.59
CA GLY A 72 24.71 -1.98 15.05
C GLY A 72 23.48 -2.03 14.17
N TRP A 73 22.38 -1.59 14.76
CA TRP A 73 21.05 -1.50 14.12
C TRP A 73 20.85 -0.07 13.60
N ASN A 74 21.34 0.22 12.42
CA ASN A 74 21.27 1.56 11.85
C ASN A 74 20.48 1.58 10.54
N ALA A 75 19.39 2.34 10.54
CA ALA A 75 18.54 2.61 9.38
C ALA A 75 18.45 4.10 9.06
N SER A 76 19.53 4.85 9.31
CA SER A 76 19.62 6.28 8.95
C SER A 76 19.73 6.47 7.45
N GLU A 77 19.07 7.49 6.94
CA GLU A 77 19.12 7.86 5.53
C GLU A 77 18.98 9.38 5.39
N SER A 78 19.95 10.03 4.75
CA SER A 78 20.06 11.50 4.66
C SER A 78 18.81 12.14 4.05
N ASP A 79 18.19 11.48 3.09
CA ASP A 79 16.99 11.97 2.39
C ASP A 79 15.77 12.12 3.31
N PHE A 80 15.80 11.47 4.48
CA PHE A 80 14.73 11.49 5.49
C PHE A 80 15.20 12.03 6.85
N GLY A 81 16.35 12.71 6.87
CA GLY A 81 16.98 13.24 8.08
C GLY A 81 18.00 12.28 8.68
N GLU A 82 19.04 12.86 9.31
CA GLU A 82 20.16 12.12 9.91
C GLU A 82 19.80 11.52 11.27
N ILE A 83 18.66 10.78 11.34
CA ILE A 83 18.26 10.05 12.54
C ILE A 83 18.17 8.57 12.25
N ASN A 84 18.28 7.78 13.29
CA ASN A 84 18.08 6.34 13.19
C ASN A 84 16.58 6.00 13.31
N TRP A 85 15.97 5.74 12.17
CA TRP A 85 14.57 5.30 12.10
C TRP A 85 14.41 3.82 12.46
N PRO A 86 13.25 3.37 12.97
CA PRO A 86 12.85 1.97 12.84
C PRO A 86 12.85 1.57 11.36
N PHE A 87 13.38 0.38 11.08
CA PHE A 87 13.55 -0.05 9.68
C PHE A 87 12.23 -0.07 8.90
N GLU A 88 11.17 -0.51 9.55
CA GLU A 88 9.83 -0.60 8.96
C GLU A 88 9.29 0.76 8.49
N GLU A 89 9.57 1.79 9.27
CA GLU A 89 9.11 3.16 8.98
C GLU A 89 9.90 3.81 7.85
N ILE A 90 11.23 3.69 7.88
CA ILE A 90 12.05 4.27 6.81
C ILE A 90 11.85 3.50 5.50
N SER A 91 11.64 2.19 5.54
CA SER A 91 11.30 1.39 4.37
C SER A 91 9.97 1.86 3.77
N TRP A 92 8.95 2.08 4.59
CA TRP A 92 7.69 2.64 4.15
C TRP A 92 7.85 4.03 3.50
N ALA A 93 8.63 4.92 4.11
CA ALA A 93 8.87 6.25 3.55
C ALA A 93 9.57 6.20 2.19
N ARG A 94 10.58 5.33 2.03
CA ARG A 94 11.27 5.10 0.75
C ARG A 94 10.34 4.56 -0.34
N LEU A 95 9.50 3.59 0.01
CA LEU A 95 8.51 3.02 -0.92
C LEU A 95 7.52 4.10 -1.38
N LEU A 96 6.97 4.88 -0.45
CA LEU A 96 5.94 5.86 -0.75
C LEU A 96 6.48 7.08 -1.50
N SER A 97 7.72 7.50 -1.25
CA SER A 97 8.37 8.58 -1.98
C SER A 97 8.75 8.21 -3.43
N ASN A 98 8.77 6.93 -3.77
CA ASN A 98 9.08 6.42 -5.10
C ASN A 98 7.84 5.79 -5.78
N LYS A 99 6.83 6.62 -5.97
CA LYS A 99 5.49 6.20 -6.38
C LYS A 99 5.48 5.35 -7.65
N ASN A 100 6.17 5.76 -8.71
CA ASN A 100 6.14 5.04 -9.99
C ASN A 100 6.72 3.62 -9.85
N ASN A 101 7.84 3.47 -9.17
CA ASN A 101 8.43 2.15 -8.94
C ASN A 101 7.60 1.31 -7.94
N LEU A 102 6.87 1.97 -7.02
CA LEU A 102 5.94 1.29 -6.13
C LEU A 102 4.75 0.72 -6.90
N GLU A 103 4.15 1.50 -7.79
CA GLU A 103 3.05 1.05 -8.66
C GLU A 103 3.47 -0.14 -9.53
N GLU A 104 4.64 -0.06 -10.18
CA GLU A 104 5.23 -1.16 -10.95
C GLU A 104 5.50 -2.39 -10.07
N GLY A 105 6.07 -2.19 -8.88
CA GLY A 105 6.36 -3.29 -7.95
C GLY A 105 5.10 -4.00 -7.49
N ILE A 106 4.01 -3.28 -7.24
CA ILE A 106 2.70 -3.85 -6.88
C ILE A 106 2.14 -4.66 -8.06
N GLU A 107 2.23 -4.14 -9.29
CA GLU A 107 1.79 -4.84 -10.50
C GLU A 107 2.53 -6.16 -10.68
N LEU A 108 3.86 -6.11 -10.67
CA LEU A 108 4.71 -7.30 -10.80
C LEU A 108 4.40 -8.35 -9.71
N PHE A 109 4.15 -7.91 -8.48
CA PHE A 109 3.80 -8.83 -7.42
C PHE A 109 2.42 -9.47 -7.62
N MET A 110 1.42 -8.70 -8.04
CA MET A 110 0.08 -9.23 -8.33
C MET A 110 0.14 -10.25 -9.47
N ASP A 111 0.87 -9.99 -10.54
CA ASP A 111 1.08 -10.91 -11.65
C ASP A 111 1.79 -12.21 -11.20
N PHE A 112 2.80 -12.06 -10.34
CA PHE A 112 3.49 -13.21 -9.74
C PHE A 112 2.55 -14.07 -8.89
N LEU A 113 1.70 -13.44 -8.08
CA LEU A 113 0.74 -14.10 -7.21
C LEU A 113 -0.34 -14.85 -8.01
N GLU A 114 -0.91 -14.21 -9.04
CA GLU A 114 -1.90 -14.82 -9.95
C GLU A 114 -1.30 -16.06 -10.64
N LYS A 115 -0.12 -15.91 -11.21
CA LYS A 115 0.57 -16.99 -11.93
C LYS A 115 0.95 -18.16 -11.01
N LEU A 116 1.47 -17.87 -9.82
CA LEU A 116 1.91 -18.91 -8.88
C LEU A 116 0.75 -19.78 -8.38
N ASN A 117 -0.41 -19.18 -8.13
CA ASN A 117 -1.58 -19.87 -7.61
C ASN A 117 -2.56 -20.34 -8.70
N GLY A 118 -2.28 -20.04 -9.97
CA GLY A 118 -3.19 -20.38 -11.08
C GLY A 118 -4.54 -19.66 -11.00
N TYR A 119 -4.58 -18.49 -10.36
CA TYR A 119 -5.78 -17.65 -10.36
C TYR A 119 -6.02 -17.09 -11.77
N ASN A 120 -7.27 -16.84 -12.07
CA ASN A 120 -7.69 -16.29 -13.38
C ASN A 120 -8.62 -15.10 -13.14
N THR A 121 -8.13 -14.15 -12.34
CA THR A 121 -8.88 -12.94 -12.01
C THR A 121 -8.96 -12.01 -13.23
N ASP A 122 -10.09 -11.35 -13.43
CA ASP A 122 -10.26 -10.37 -14.50
C ASP A 122 -9.19 -9.27 -14.39
N GLU A 123 -8.44 -9.04 -15.47
CA GLU A 123 -7.36 -8.04 -15.54
C GLU A 123 -7.87 -6.62 -15.25
N LYS A 124 -9.12 -6.29 -15.66
CA LYS A 124 -9.71 -4.98 -15.36
C LYS A 124 -9.95 -4.81 -13.87
N LEU A 125 -10.40 -5.86 -13.21
CA LEU A 125 -10.61 -5.85 -11.76
C LEU A 125 -9.28 -5.71 -11.03
N LEU A 126 -8.23 -6.45 -11.41
CA LEU A 126 -6.90 -6.34 -10.79
C LEU A 126 -6.32 -4.94 -10.96
N ARG A 127 -6.46 -4.35 -12.15
CA ARG A 127 -6.03 -2.98 -12.42
C ARG A 127 -6.77 -1.97 -11.57
N ASP A 128 -8.08 -2.11 -11.43
CA ASP A 128 -8.91 -1.20 -10.63
C ASP A 128 -8.60 -1.35 -9.13
N LEU A 129 -8.36 -2.57 -8.64
CA LEU A 129 -7.91 -2.85 -7.27
C LEU A 129 -6.55 -2.20 -6.98
N ARG A 130 -5.57 -2.36 -7.88
CA ARG A 130 -4.26 -1.73 -7.77
C ARG A 130 -4.37 -0.20 -7.71
N ARG A 131 -5.16 0.39 -8.61
CA ARG A 131 -5.43 1.83 -8.61
C ARG A 131 -6.05 2.28 -7.28
N PHE A 132 -7.00 1.53 -6.75
CA PHE A 132 -7.61 1.83 -5.46
C PHE A 132 -6.59 1.78 -4.31
N GLN A 133 -5.73 0.76 -4.25
CA GLN A 133 -4.64 0.67 -3.28
C GLN A 133 -3.72 1.90 -3.35
N ILE A 134 -3.26 2.28 -4.54
CA ILE A 134 -2.40 3.45 -4.76
C ILE A 134 -3.12 4.77 -4.43
N PHE A 135 -4.40 4.87 -4.75
CA PHE A 135 -5.21 6.02 -4.41
C PHE A 135 -5.27 6.26 -2.89
N LEU A 136 -5.47 5.23 -2.10
CA LEU A 136 -5.45 5.34 -0.63
C LEU A 136 -4.05 5.72 -0.10
N LEU A 137 -3.00 5.13 -0.63
CA LEU A 137 -1.62 5.48 -0.27
C LEU A 137 -1.28 6.94 -0.57
N SER A 138 -1.81 7.48 -1.65
CA SER A 138 -1.61 8.88 -2.05
C SER A 138 -2.16 9.89 -1.05
N SER A 139 -2.98 9.48 -0.06
CA SER A 139 -3.38 10.33 1.05
C SER A 139 -2.21 10.81 1.92
N LYS A 140 -1.11 10.10 1.86
CA LYS A 140 0.10 10.29 2.68
C LYS A 140 1.36 10.56 1.88
N ASP A 141 1.30 10.56 0.55
CA ASP A 141 2.45 10.90 -0.29
C ASP A 141 2.86 12.37 -0.11
N ASN A 142 4.04 12.74 -0.60
CA ASN A 142 4.59 14.10 -0.49
C ASN A 142 4.08 15.08 -1.56
N SER A 143 3.04 14.74 -2.32
CA SER A 143 2.42 15.67 -3.28
C SER A 143 1.64 16.77 -2.55
N LEU A 144 1.55 17.96 -3.17
CA LEU A 144 0.88 19.12 -2.59
C LEU A 144 -0.59 19.27 -3.01
N GLU A 145 -1.16 18.31 -3.70
CA GLU A 145 -2.57 18.35 -4.10
C GLU A 145 -3.46 18.07 -2.88
N GLU A 146 -4.16 19.09 -2.40
CA GLU A 146 -4.95 19.01 -1.17
C GLU A 146 -6.12 18.03 -1.24
N ILE A 147 -6.78 17.97 -2.40
CA ILE A 147 -7.92 17.07 -2.65
C ILE A 147 -7.57 16.16 -3.80
N LYS A 148 -7.60 14.86 -3.54
CA LYS A 148 -7.47 13.82 -4.56
C LYS A 148 -8.84 13.32 -4.97
N LYS A 149 -9.00 13.06 -6.28
CA LYS A 149 -10.20 12.44 -6.86
C LYS A 149 -9.78 11.39 -7.87
N ASP A 150 -10.51 10.28 -7.91
CA ASP A 150 -10.36 9.26 -8.94
C ASP A 150 -11.66 8.47 -9.11
N SER A 151 -11.84 7.87 -10.30
CA SER A 151 -13.02 7.09 -10.67
C SER A 151 -12.68 5.61 -10.72
N PHE A 152 -13.56 4.78 -10.17
CA PHE A 152 -13.35 3.33 -10.07
C PHE A 152 -14.54 2.58 -10.66
N GLU A 153 -14.28 1.38 -11.15
CA GLU A 153 -15.31 0.52 -11.76
C GLU A 153 -16.04 -0.34 -10.73
N TYR A 154 -15.50 -0.47 -9.50
CA TYR A 154 -16.04 -1.32 -8.44
C TYR A 154 -16.31 -0.55 -7.16
N ASN A 155 -17.23 -1.06 -6.33
CA ASN A 155 -17.64 -0.48 -5.03
C ASN A 155 -16.63 -0.75 -3.91
N TRP A 156 -15.35 -0.47 -4.12
CA TRP A 156 -14.26 -0.80 -3.18
C TRP A 156 -14.48 -0.33 -1.75
N LYS A 157 -14.98 0.91 -1.58
CA LYS A 157 -15.27 1.45 -0.24
C LYS A 157 -16.23 0.52 0.52
N ASN A 158 -17.38 0.20 -0.06
CA ASN A 158 -18.38 -0.65 0.56
C ASN A 158 -17.88 -2.09 0.74
N TYR A 159 -17.08 -2.60 -0.22
CA TYR A 159 -16.50 -3.93 -0.12
C TYR A 159 -15.52 -4.07 1.05
N PHE A 160 -14.66 -3.06 1.27
CA PHE A 160 -13.65 -3.13 2.32
C PHE A 160 -14.13 -2.60 3.69
N ALA A 161 -15.00 -1.58 3.72
CA ALA A 161 -15.47 -0.97 4.97
C ALA A 161 -16.73 -1.62 5.52
N ASP A 162 -17.69 -1.94 4.65
CA ASP A 162 -19.04 -2.35 5.04
C ASP A 162 -19.29 -3.86 4.82
N ASP A 163 -18.28 -4.61 4.38
CA ASP A 163 -18.35 -6.03 4.04
C ASP A 163 -19.46 -6.39 3.02
N ILE A 164 -19.75 -5.44 2.12
CA ILE A 164 -20.73 -5.61 1.05
C ILE A 164 -20.08 -6.34 -0.12
N GLU A 165 -20.85 -7.21 -0.78
CA GLU A 165 -20.39 -7.95 -1.96
C GLU A 165 -19.78 -7.03 -3.02
N LEU A 166 -18.66 -7.46 -3.62
CA LEU A 166 -17.98 -6.72 -4.68
C LEU A 166 -18.86 -6.68 -5.94
N LYS A 167 -19.13 -5.47 -6.44
CA LYS A 167 -19.98 -5.25 -7.59
C LYS A 167 -19.39 -4.21 -8.53
N LEU A 168 -19.64 -4.39 -9.82
CA LEU A 168 -19.46 -3.34 -10.80
C LEU A 168 -20.38 -2.15 -10.43
N SER A 169 -19.77 -1.02 -10.16
CA SER A 169 -20.45 0.19 -9.75
C SER A 169 -19.51 1.37 -10.01
N GLN A 170 -19.70 2.06 -11.10
CA GLN A 170 -18.87 3.24 -11.39
C GLN A 170 -19.07 4.31 -10.31
N VAL A 171 -18.02 4.55 -9.53
CA VAL A 171 -18.02 5.44 -8.37
C VAL A 171 -16.84 6.37 -8.43
N ASP A 172 -17.08 7.65 -8.14
CA ASP A 172 -16.02 8.64 -7.95
C ASP A 172 -15.72 8.76 -6.46
N TYR A 173 -14.47 8.50 -6.09
CA TYR A 173 -13.99 8.72 -4.74
C TYR A 173 -13.15 9.98 -4.65
N SER A 174 -13.27 10.68 -3.54
CA SER A 174 -12.43 11.82 -3.20
C SER A 174 -12.05 11.80 -1.72
N TYR A 175 -10.91 12.36 -1.40
CA TYR A 175 -10.48 12.60 -0.03
C TYR A 175 -9.65 13.88 0.07
N LYS A 176 -9.58 14.42 1.30
CA LYS A 176 -8.64 15.47 1.67
C LYS A 176 -7.35 14.85 2.19
N LYS A 177 -6.19 15.29 1.69
CA LYS A 177 -4.90 14.78 2.13
C LYS A 177 -4.64 15.07 3.60
N LEU A 178 -3.99 14.12 4.26
CA LEU A 178 -3.64 14.19 5.68
C LEU A 178 -2.40 15.06 5.94
N VAL A 179 -1.43 15.02 5.01
CA VAL A 179 -0.17 15.75 5.12
C VAL A 179 0.06 16.53 3.84
N LEU A 180 0.29 17.84 3.97
CA LEU A 180 0.68 18.74 2.90
C LEU A 180 2.07 19.30 3.26
N GLU A 181 3.12 18.63 2.83
CA GLU A 181 4.49 19.02 3.09
C GLU A 181 5.37 18.76 1.88
N LYS A 182 6.09 19.77 1.42
CA LYS A 182 6.97 19.68 0.26
C LYS A 182 8.36 19.17 0.60
N ASP A 183 8.87 19.56 1.76
CA ASP A 183 10.17 19.11 2.24
C ASP A 183 10.09 17.64 2.65
N GLN A 184 10.95 16.81 2.07
CA GLN A 184 10.90 15.36 2.27
C GLN A 184 11.19 14.93 3.70
N ILE A 185 12.10 15.63 4.37
CA ILE A 185 12.43 15.34 5.78
C ILE A 185 11.24 15.70 6.67
N GLN A 186 10.66 16.89 6.49
CA GLN A 186 9.49 17.33 7.24
C GLN A 186 8.26 16.47 6.94
N TRP A 187 8.09 16.05 5.67
CA TRP A 187 7.05 15.11 5.29
C TRP A 187 7.18 13.77 6.04
N ALA A 188 8.39 13.17 6.04
CA ALA A 188 8.64 11.92 6.74
C ALA A 188 8.35 12.06 8.25
N PHE A 189 8.84 13.11 8.88
CA PHE A 189 8.55 13.40 10.30
C PHE A 189 7.05 13.54 10.55
N LYS A 190 6.36 14.36 9.79
CA LYS A 190 4.92 14.60 9.99
C LYS A 190 4.12 13.32 9.76
N THR A 191 4.42 12.57 8.71
CA THR A 191 3.64 11.40 8.35
C THR A 191 3.89 10.23 9.30
N ILE A 192 5.15 9.97 9.66
CA ILE A 192 5.51 8.84 10.52
C ILE A 192 5.23 9.18 11.98
N TRP A 193 5.73 10.32 12.47
CA TRP A 193 5.64 10.68 13.88
C TRP A 193 4.21 10.99 14.33
N TRP A 194 3.46 11.71 13.49
CA TRP A 194 2.06 12.01 13.81
C TRP A 194 1.16 10.78 13.65
N GLY A 195 1.48 9.90 12.73
CA GLY A 195 0.80 8.62 12.61
C GLY A 195 0.83 7.81 13.91
N ARG A 196 1.98 7.79 14.60
CA ARG A 196 2.14 7.11 15.90
C ARG A 196 1.27 7.72 17.00
N THR A 197 1.10 9.05 17.02
CA THR A 197 0.44 9.77 18.10
C THR A 197 -1.08 9.90 17.94
N THR A 198 -1.58 9.87 16.70
CA THR A 198 -2.97 10.21 16.39
C THR A 198 -3.87 9.01 16.11
N LYS A 199 -3.37 7.77 16.11
CA LYS A 199 -4.05 6.56 15.63
C LYS A 199 -4.47 6.63 14.14
N ASN A 200 -4.12 7.69 13.43
CA ASN A 200 -4.47 7.98 12.04
C ASN A 200 -3.32 7.66 11.08
N PHE A 201 -2.47 6.67 11.41
CA PHE A 201 -1.39 6.27 10.51
C PHE A 201 -1.95 5.68 9.20
N LYS A 202 -3.13 5.11 9.27
CA LYS A 202 -3.81 4.44 8.17
C LYS A 202 -4.97 5.30 7.66
N PHE A 203 -5.01 5.51 6.35
CA PHE A 203 -6.18 6.08 5.69
C PHE A 203 -7.15 4.94 5.35
N LEU A 204 -8.36 5.02 5.87
CA LEU A 204 -9.37 3.98 5.73
C LEU A 204 -10.37 4.31 4.62
N PRO A 205 -10.95 3.29 3.96
CA PRO A 205 -11.96 3.51 2.93
C PRO A 205 -13.17 4.34 3.39
N GLU A 206 -13.55 4.26 4.67
CA GLU A 206 -14.66 5.05 5.25
C GLU A 206 -14.42 6.56 5.16
N GLN A 207 -13.15 7.00 5.10
CA GLN A 207 -12.78 8.41 4.98
C GLN A 207 -12.97 8.98 3.57
N LEU A 208 -13.31 8.12 2.61
CA LEU A 208 -13.58 8.55 1.24
C LEU A 208 -14.96 9.20 1.12
N SER A 209 -15.02 10.37 0.49
CA SER A 209 -16.26 10.95 -0.03
C SER A 209 -16.61 10.26 -1.34
N GLU A 210 -17.88 9.93 -1.52
CA GLU A 210 -18.41 9.18 -2.65
C GLU A 210 -19.41 10.03 -3.44
N SER A 211 -19.28 10.04 -4.77
CA SER A 211 -20.27 10.61 -5.67
C SER A 211 -20.57 9.61 -6.79
N GLN A 212 -21.86 9.42 -7.10
CA GLN A 212 -22.24 8.64 -8.28
C GLN A 212 -22.02 9.49 -9.53
N SER A 213 -21.39 8.90 -10.56
CA SER A 213 -21.21 9.63 -11.82
C SER A 213 -22.59 9.93 -12.45
N ILE A 214 -22.80 11.20 -12.78
CA ILE A 214 -24.08 11.72 -13.31
C ILE A 214 -24.51 11.04 -14.61
N GLU A 215 -23.61 10.42 -15.35
CA GLU A 215 -23.91 9.78 -16.65
C GLU A 215 -24.89 8.59 -16.58
N LYS A 216 -25.03 7.92 -15.43
CA LYS A 216 -26.03 6.84 -15.28
C LYS A 216 -27.40 7.31 -14.81
N MET A 217 -27.55 8.53 -14.29
CA MET A 217 -28.86 9.07 -13.94
C MET A 217 -29.68 9.49 -15.18
N THR A 218 -29.04 9.98 -16.22
CA THR A 218 -29.71 10.36 -17.48
C THR A 218 -30.21 9.18 -18.30
N ALA A 219 -29.54 8.02 -18.23
CA ALA A 219 -29.98 6.80 -18.93
C ALA A 219 -31.18 6.08 -18.29
N LYS A 220 -31.52 6.39 -17.03
CA LYS A 220 -32.72 5.84 -16.35
C LYS A 220 -33.96 6.72 -16.48
N ILE A 221 -33.83 7.97 -16.95
CA ILE A 221 -34.96 8.91 -17.13
C ILE A 221 -35.49 8.87 -18.58
N SER A 222 -34.74 8.25 -19.50
CA SER A 222 -35.11 8.16 -20.94
C SER A 222 -35.56 6.75 -21.36
N LYS A 223 -36.05 5.94 -20.43
CA LYS A 223 -36.82 4.73 -20.67
C LYS A 223 -38.12 4.80 -19.85
#